data_1926f655ae7f2ff3f898f78f79982c03
#
_entry.id   1926f655ae7f2ff3f898f78f79982c03
#
_cell.length_a   1.000
_cell.length_b   1.000
_cell.length_c   1.000
_cell.angle_alpha   90.00
_cell.angle_beta   90.00
_cell.angle_gamma   90.00
#
_symmetry.space_group_name_H-M   'P 1'
#
loop_
_entity.id
_entity.type
_entity.pdbx_description
1 polymer ?
#
loop_
_entity_poly.entity_id
_entity_poly.type
_entity_poly.pdbx_seq_one_letter_code
_entity_poly.pdbx_strand_id
1 'polypeptide(L)'
;AGDWNALLNALFAGNIKKVSHNVKDLMRALLENGLNAEGFVFDTALAAYLADATSGKYEIGQLFAGYFHTELGKPVYLEPDAFSLLGDFAAAEAAFHSDTAAVGALYEALLPRLKELNLWELYTTAELPLCRVLAEMELAGCRVDKGALVSFGEMLSEKANALEQDIYSKAGEEFNI
;
A
#
# COMPACT_ATOMS: atom_id res chain seq x y z
N ALA A 1 20.98 -21.77 12.43
CA ALA A 1 20.38 -20.48 12.12
C ALA A 1 20.84 -20.07 10.74
N GLY A 2 19.95 -19.92 9.78
CA GLY A 2 20.29 -19.50 8.42
C GLY A 2 20.57 -17.99 8.35
N ASP A 3 21.30 -17.58 7.31
CA ASP A 3 21.50 -16.17 7.00
C ASP A 3 20.24 -15.63 6.30
N TRP A 4 19.37 -14.95 7.07
CA TRP A 4 18.14 -14.36 6.57
C TRP A 4 18.37 -13.31 5.47
N ASN A 5 19.44 -12.52 5.58
CA ASN A 5 19.75 -11.50 4.58
C ASN A 5 20.16 -12.15 3.26
N ALA A 6 20.94 -13.23 3.30
CA ALA A 6 21.29 -13.98 2.10
C ALA A 6 20.04 -14.61 1.45
N LEU A 7 19.14 -15.19 2.24
CA LEU A 7 17.89 -15.76 1.75
C LEU A 7 17.00 -14.68 1.10
N LEU A 8 16.78 -13.56 1.79
CA LEU A 8 15.95 -12.47 1.29
C LEU A 8 16.56 -11.83 0.03
N ASN A 9 17.89 -11.62 0.00
CA ASN A 9 18.56 -11.13 -1.20
C ASN A 9 18.44 -12.09 -2.38
N ALA A 10 18.49 -13.40 -2.14
CA ALA A 10 18.27 -14.40 -3.19
C ALA A 10 16.81 -14.39 -3.67
N LEU A 11 15.84 -14.29 -2.76
CA LEU A 11 14.41 -14.24 -3.08
C LEU A 11 14.06 -12.99 -3.88
N PHE A 12 14.58 -11.82 -3.47
CA PHE A 12 14.28 -10.53 -4.09
C PHE A 12 15.27 -10.13 -5.21
N ALA A 13 16.07 -11.07 -5.70
CA ALA A 13 16.88 -10.88 -6.90
C ALA A 13 16.03 -10.88 -8.18
N GLY A 14 16.57 -10.29 -9.26
CA GLY A 14 15.86 -10.11 -10.53
C GLY A 14 15.51 -11.40 -11.28
N ASN A 15 16.21 -12.49 -10.99
CA ASN A 15 15.99 -13.80 -11.62
C ASN A 15 14.74 -14.54 -11.12
N ILE A 16 14.15 -14.13 -9.99
CA ILE A 16 12.90 -14.69 -9.46
C ILE A 16 11.78 -13.69 -9.77
N LYS A 17 10.77 -14.12 -10.52
CA LYS A 17 9.58 -13.31 -10.80
C LYS A 17 8.62 -13.34 -9.63
N LYS A 18 8.14 -12.17 -9.24
CA LYS A 18 7.25 -12.00 -8.08
C LYS A 18 6.00 -11.24 -8.47
N VAL A 19 4.87 -11.70 -7.96
CA VAL A 19 3.58 -10.99 -7.93
C VAL A 19 3.33 -10.57 -6.49
N SER A 20 2.91 -9.33 -6.28
CA SER A 20 2.62 -8.83 -4.93
C SER A 20 1.46 -7.85 -4.97
N HIS A 21 1.12 -7.34 -3.81
CA HIS A 21 0.18 -6.26 -3.60
C HIS A 21 0.93 -5.10 -2.96
N ASN A 22 0.74 -3.86 -3.45
CA ASN A 22 1.48 -2.66 -3.01
C ASN A 22 3.01 -2.82 -3.15
N VAL A 23 3.46 -3.14 -4.37
CA VAL A 23 4.88 -3.41 -4.68
C VAL A 23 5.79 -2.23 -4.30
N LYS A 24 5.36 -0.99 -4.47
CA LYS A 24 6.14 0.20 -4.12
C LYS A 24 6.55 0.19 -2.64
N ASP A 25 5.62 -0.07 -1.75
CA ASP A 25 5.88 -0.06 -0.30
C ASP A 25 6.79 -1.21 0.11
N LEU A 26 6.63 -2.38 -0.51
CA LEU A 26 7.52 -3.51 -0.31
C LEU A 26 8.94 -3.21 -0.82
N MET A 27 9.08 -2.62 -2.02
CA MET A 27 10.37 -2.18 -2.56
C MET A 27 11.05 -1.20 -1.61
N ARG A 28 10.33 -0.19 -1.12
CA ARG A 28 10.86 0.79 -0.17
C ARG A 28 11.38 0.12 1.09
N ALA A 29 10.60 -0.79 1.69
CA ALA A 29 11.01 -1.50 2.90
C ALA A 29 12.24 -2.40 2.67
N LEU A 30 12.36 -3.06 1.52
CA LEU A 30 13.53 -3.86 1.17
C LEU A 30 14.77 -2.99 1.01
N LEU A 31 14.66 -1.89 0.26
CA LEU A 31 15.76 -0.94 0.03
C LEU A 31 16.24 -0.28 1.32
N GLU A 32 15.33 0.10 2.21
CA GLU A 32 15.65 0.66 3.52
C GLU A 32 16.50 -0.28 4.36
N ASN A 33 16.31 -1.57 4.20
CA ASN A 33 17.08 -2.63 4.85
C ASN A 33 18.30 -3.11 4.06
N GLY A 34 18.67 -2.44 2.96
CA GLY A 34 19.83 -2.79 2.13
C GLY A 34 19.68 -4.12 1.37
N LEU A 35 18.44 -4.54 1.12
CA LEU A 35 18.11 -5.76 0.42
C LEU A 35 17.81 -5.50 -1.06
N ASN A 36 17.93 -6.55 -1.90
CA ASN A 36 17.46 -6.51 -3.28
C ASN A 36 15.94 -6.24 -3.32
N ALA A 37 15.50 -5.51 -4.34
CA ALA A 37 14.10 -5.20 -4.56
C ALA A 37 13.75 -5.29 -6.06
N GLU A 38 14.07 -6.44 -6.66
CA GLU A 38 13.96 -6.68 -8.10
C GLU A 38 12.99 -7.82 -8.41
N GLY A 39 12.71 -8.05 -9.68
CA GLY A 39 11.93 -9.20 -10.16
C GLY A 39 10.42 -9.08 -9.92
N PHE A 40 9.90 -7.95 -9.51
CA PHE A 40 8.46 -7.71 -9.45
C PHE A 40 7.89 -7.57 -10.85
N VAL A 41 6.97 -8.43 -11.21
CA VAL A 41 6.35 -8.47 -12.54
C VAL A 41 4.87 -8.07 -12.51
N PHE A 42 4.27 -8.01 -11.33
CA PHE A 42 2.89 -7.59 -11.17
C PHE A 42 2.60 -7.08 -9.74
N ASP A 43 1.81 -6.02 -9.69
CA ASP A 43 1.22 -5.42 -8.48
C ASP A 43 -0.30 -5.40 -8.65
N THR A 44 -1.01 -6.12 -7.79
CA THR A 44 -2.46 -6.27 -7.88
C THR A 44 -3.21 -4.98 -7.51
N ALA A 45 -2.69 -4.15 -6.59
CA ALA A 45 -3.29 -2.86 -6.25
C ALA A 45 -3.18 -1.88 -7.42
N LEU A 46 -1.98 -1.76 -8.00
CA LEU A 46 -1.73 -0.90 -9.16
C LEU A 46 -2.54 -1.34 -10.40
N ALA A 47 -2.62 -2.65 -10.64
CA ALA A 47 -3.43 -3.20 -11.73
C ALA A 47 -4.93 -2.88 -11.56
N ALA A 48 -5.44 -3.00 -10.35
CA ALA A 48 -6.82 -2.66 -10.02
C ALA A 48 -7.08 -1.15 -10.16
N TYR A 49 -6.14 -0.30 -9.71
CA TYR A 49 -6.21 1.14 -9.90
C TYR A 49 -6.31 1.53 -11.38
N LEU A 50 -5.47 0.96 -12.23
CA LEU A 50 -5.54 1.24 -13.67
C LEU A 50 -6.83 0.71 -14.31
N ALA A 51 -7.35 -0.41 -13.85
CA ALA A 51 -8.60 -0.98 -14.38
C ALA A 51 -9.84 -0.14 -13.99
N ASP A 52 -9.81 0.49 -12.80
CA ASP A 52 -10.86 1.40 -12.32
C ASP A 52 -10.29 2.40 -11.30
N ALA A 53 -9.81 3.55 -11.82
CA ALA A 53 -9.23 4.62 -11.00
C ALA A 53 -10.26 5.34 -10.09
N THR A 54 -11.55 5.10 -10.28
CA THR A 54 -12.64 5.77 -9.54
C THR A 54 -13.11 4.98 -8.32
N SER A 55 -12.77 3.71 -8.23
CA SER A 55 -13.22 2.79 -7.15
C SER A 55 -12.79 3.26 -5.76
N GLY A 56 -11.56 3.77 -5.61
CA GLY A 56 -10.97 4.12 -4.30
C GLY A 56 -10.81 2.94 -3.33
N LYS A 57 -10.98 1.70 -3.80
CA LYS A 57 -11.00 0.47 -2.99
C LYS A 57 -9.95 -0.51 -3.52
N TYR A 58 -8.68 -0.27 -3.19
CA TYR A 58 -7.56 -1.07 -3.71
C TYR A 58 -6.89 -1.94 -2.64
N GLU A 59 -7.39 -1.94 -1.41
CA GLU A 59 -6.95 -2.86 -0.37
C GLU A 59 -7.29 -4.31 -0.74
N ILE A 60 -6.39 -5.25 -0.42
CA ILE A 60 -6.48 -6.65 -0.85
C ILE A 60 -7.83 -7.30 -0.50
N GLY A 61 -8.33 -7.08 0.73
CA GLY A 61 -9.62 -7.62 1.16
C GLY A 61 -10.81 -7.06 0.39
N GLN A 62 -10.79 -5.75 0.07
CA GLN A 62 -11.84 -5.09 -0.70
C GLN A 62 -11.82 -5.53 -2.16
N LEU A 63 -10.63 -5.66 -2.76
CA LEU A 63 -10.47 -6.17 -4.12
C LEU A 63 -10.95 -7.62 -4.22
N PHE A 64 -10.50 -8.46 -3.30
CA PHE A 64 -10.89 -9.88 -3.30
C PHE A 64 -12.40 -10.04 -3.16
N ALA A 65 -13.02 -9.32 -2.22
CA ALA A 65 -14.48 -9.33 -2.06
C ALA A 65 -15.22 -8.84 -3.31
N GLY A 66 -14.68 -7.81 -3.98
CA GLY A 66 -15.27 -7.28 -5.22
C GLY A 66 -15.20 -8.26 -6.39
N TYR A 67 -14.08 -8.98 -6.56
CA TYR A 67 -13.89 -9.92 -7.66
C TYR A 67 -14.52 -11.30 -7.41
N PHE A 68 -14.47 -11.78 -6.17
CA PHE A 68 -14.84 -13.18 -5.85
C PHE A 68 -16.05 -13.32 -4.94
N HIS A 69 -16.66 -12.19 -4.51
CA HIS A 69 -17.84 -12.17 -3.63
C HIS A 69 -17.61 -12.94 -2.31
N THR A 70 -16.38 -12.95 -1.83
CA THR A 70 -15.94 -13.67 -0.62
C THR A 70 -15.04 -12.73 0.19
N GLU A 71 -15.26 -12.65 1.47
CA GLU A 71 -14.42 -11.84 2.37
C GLU A 71 -13.17 -12.62 2.79
N LEU A 72 -12.03 -11.94 2.80
CA LEU A 72 -10.82 -12.44 3.46
C LEU A 72 -10.95 -12.27 4.97
N GLY A 73 -10.33 -13.15 5.72
CA GLY A 73 -10.18 -13.02 7.16
C GLY A 73 -9.40 -11.76 7.55
N LYS A 74 -9.41 -11.41 8.84
CA LYS A 74 -8.57 -10.31 9.33
C LYS A 74 -7.09 -10.66 9.19
N PRO A 75 -6.23 -9.72 8.77
CA PRO A 75 -4.79 -9.95 8.63
C PRO A 75 -4.10 -9.91 10.01
N VAL A 76 -4.45 -10.87 10.87
CA VAL A 76 -3.94 -10.96 12.26
C VAL A 76 -2.41 -11.05 12.34
N TYR A 77 -1.74 -11.42 11.26
CA TYR A 77 -0.28 -11.41 11.16
C TYR A 77 0.33 -9.98 11.18
N LEU A 78 -0.47 -8.94 11.00
CA LEU A 78 -0.05 -7.54 11.13
C LEU A 78 -0.11 -7.04 12.58
N GLU A 79 -0.71 -7.78 13.49
CA GLU A 79 -0.76 -7.41 14.90
C GLU A 79 0.63 -7.52 15.54
N PRO A 80 1.01 -6.61 16.46
CA PRO A 80 2.37 -6.57 17.02
C PRO A 80 2.83 -7.88 17.65
N ASP A 81 1.90 -8.64 18.23
CA ASP A 81 2.18 -9.87 18.96
C ASP A 81 1.91 -11.15 18.14
N ALA A 82 1.53 -11.03 16.86
CA ALA A 82 1.10 -12.17 16.04
C ALA A 82 2.11 -13.33 16.04
N PHE A 83 3.41 -13.02 16.00
CA PHE A 83 4.52 -13.99 15.98
C PHE A 83 5.29 -14.06 17.32
N SER A 84 4.72 -13.54 18.40
CA SER A 84 5.29 -13.64 19.74
C SER A 84 4.92 -14.96 20.42
N LEU A 85 5.57 -15.27 21.57
CA LEU A 85 5.23 -16.45 22.39
C LEU A 85 3.80 -16.41 22.95
N LEU A 86 3.17 -15.23 22.95
CA LEU A 86 1.80 -15.01 23.45
C LEU A 86 0.77 -14.91 22.30
N GLY A 87 1.24 -14.82 21.05
CA GLY A 87 0.40 -14.72 19.86
C GLY A 87 -0.08 -16.07 19.35
N ASP A 88 -1.14 -16.04 18.55
CA ASP A 88 -1.62 -17.23 17.82
C ASP A 88 -0.89 -17.35 16.50
N PHE A 89 0.28 -18.00 16.54
CA PHE A 89 1.11 -18.21 15.35
C PHE A 89 0.35 -18.95 14.23
N ALA A 90 -0.48 -19.94 14.57
CA ALA A 90 -1.22 -20.72 13.57
C ALA A 90 -2.28 -19.86 12.87
N ALA A 91 -2.97 -19.00 13.60
CA ALA A 91 -3.92 -18.06 13.02
C ALA A 91 -3.21 -17.01 12.14
N ALA A 92 -2.07 -16.49 12.57
CA ALA A 92 -1.27 -15.56 11.80
C ALA A 92 -0.74 -16.19 10.49
N GLU A 93 -0.23 -17.42 10.56
CA GLU A 93 0.23 -18.18 9.40
C GLU A 93 -0.93 -18.46 8.42
N ALA A 94 -2.08 -18.90 8.92
CA ALA A 94 -3.26 -19.15 8.09
C ALA A 94 -3.77 -17.90 7.38
N ALA A 95 -3.82 -16.76 8.09
CA ALA A 95 -4.21 -15.47 7.50
C ALA A 95 -3.22 -15.02 6.43
N PHE A 96 -1.91 -15.15 6.68
CA PHE A 96 -0.86 -14.83 5.70
C PHE A 96 -0.96 -15.69 4.44
N HIS A 97 -1.21 -16.99 4.59
CA HIS A 97 -1.43 -17.89 3.46
C HIS A 97 -2.69 -17.52 2.67
N SER A 98 -3.76 -17.14 3.36
CA SER A 98 -5.00 -16.69 2.72
C SER A 98 -4.78 -15.46 1.85
N ASP A 99 -4.10 -14.44 2.38
CA ASP A 99 -3.80 -13.21 1.65
C ASP A 99 -2.84 -13.47 0.48
N THR A 100 -1.85 -14.35 0.66
CA THR A 100 -0.94 -14.77 -0.42
C THR A 100 -1.70 -15.46 -1.55
N ALA A 101 -2.64 -16.36 -1.22
CA ALA A 101 -3.50 -17.01 -2.21
C ALA A 101 -4.42 -16.01 -2.92
N ALA A 102 -4.94 -15.01 -2.18
CA ALA A 102 -5.76 -13.94 -2.75
C ALA A 102 -4.97 -13.09 -3.76
N VAL A 103 -3.70 -12.78 -3.49
CA VAL A 103 -2.82 -12.08 -4.47
C VAL A 103 -2.70 -12.89 -5.75
N GLY A 104 -2.52 -14.22 -5.66
CA GLY A 104 -2.48 -15.11 -6.82
C GLY A 104 -3.79 -15.10 -7.63
N ALA A 105 -4.92 -15.22 -6.95
CA ALA A 105 -6.24 -15.18 -7.60
C ALA A 105 -6.52 -13.82 -8.27
N LEU A 106 -6.18 -12.71 -7.61
CA LEU A 106 -6.30 -11.36 -8.16
C LEU A 106 -5.40 -11.16 -9.38
N TYR A 107 -4.19 -11.71 -9.39
CA TYR A 107 -3.33 -11.70 -10.56
C TYR A 107 -4.00 -12.35 -11.78
N GLU A 108 -4.56 -13.54 -11.60
CA GLU A 108 -5.25 -14.27 -12.67
C GLU A 108 -6.50 -13.52 -13.20
N ALA A 109 -7.18 -12.76 -12.34
CA ALA A 109 -8.35 -11.97 -12.73
C ALA A 109 -7.96 -10.63 -13.40
N LEU A 110 -6.95 -9.92 -12.87
CA LEU A 110 -6.59 -8.58 -13.31
C LEU A 110 -5.74 -8.57 -14.58
N LEU A 111 -4.87 -9.55 -14.78
CA LEU A 111 -4.03 -9.63 -15.97
C LEU A 111 -4.81 -9.63 -17.29
N PRO A 112 -5.83 -10.49 -17.50
CA PRO A 112 -6.65 -10.43 -18.70
C PRO A 112 -7.43 -9.11 -18.79
N ARG A 113 -7.89 -8.57 -17.67
CA ARG A 113 -8.63 -7.31 -17.62
C ARG A 113 -7.80 -6.12 -18.13
N LEU A 114 -6.52 -6.01 -17.73
CA LEU A 114 -5.62 -4.97 -18.24
C LEU A 114 -5.40 -5.11 -19.77
N LYS A 115 -5.34 -6.34 -20.27
CA LYS A 115 -5.20 -6.60 -21.71
C LYS A 115 -6.46 -6.22 -22.49
N GLU A 116 -7.64 -6.56 -21.99
CA GLU A 116 -8.93 -6.19 -22.57
C GLU A 116 -9.11 -4.67 -22.67
N LEU A 117 -8.66 -3.95 -21.66
CA LEU A 117 -8.70 -2.48 -21.58
C LEU A 117 -7.58 -1.81 -22.39
N ASN A 118 -6.67 -2.57 -23.03
CA ASN A 118 -5.47 -2.08 -23.70
C ASN A 118 -4.53 -1.27 -22.78
N LEU A 119 -4.49 -1.57 -21.48
CA LEU A 119 -3.66 -0.91 -20.48
C LEU A 119 -2.36 -1.67 -20.18
N TRP A 120 -2.18 -2.88 -20.74
CA TRP A 120 -1.03 -3.73 -20.43
C TRP A 120 0.31 -3.11 -20.77
N GLU A 121 0.41 -2.41 -21.91
CA GLU A 121 1.64 -1.72 -22.32
C GLU A 121 1.96 -0.58 -21.32
N LEU A 122 0.98 0.28 -21.01
CA LEU A 122 1.13 1.34 -20.02
C LEU A 122 1.58 0.76 -18.67
N TYR A 123 0.91 -0.31 -18.22
CA TYR A 123 1.23 -0.97 -16.96
C TYR A 123 2.69 -1.44 -16.90
N THR A 124 3.16 -2.13 -17.94
CA THR A 124 4.49 -2.76 -17.93
C THR A 124 5.63 -1.81 -18.27
N THR A 125 5.38 -0.75 -19.05
CA THR A 125 6.44 0.17 -19.52
C THR A 125 6.54 1.45 -18.69
N ALA A 126 5.48 1.84 -17.99
CA ALA A 126 5.46 3.07 -17.21
C ALA A 126 5.11 2.81 -15.72
N GLU A 127 3.93 2.30 -15.45
CA GLU A 127 3.38 2.29 -14.09
C GLU A 127 4.14 1.35 -13.12
N LEU A 128 4.38 0.11 -13.51
CA LEU A 128 5.11 -0.83 -12.67
C LEU A 128 6.59 -0.43 -12.46
N PRO A 129 7.35 0.00 -13.49
CA PRO A 129 8.69 0.55 -13.31
C PRO A 129 8.74 1.80 -12.44
N LEU A 130 7.71 2.65 -12.48
CA LEU A 130 7.60 3.85 -11.66
C LEU A 130 7.56 3.53 -10.16
N CYS A 131 7.04 2.38 -9.75
CA CYS A 131 7.06 1.95 -8.35
C CYS A 131 8.47 1.98 -7.75
N ARG A 132 9.48 1.53 -8.50
CA ARG A 132 10.89 1.55 -8.06
C ARG A 132 11.40 2.98 -7.87
N VAL A 133 11.12 3.85 -8.84
CA VAL A 133 11.56 5.25 -8.80
C VAL A 133 10.93 5.96 -7.61
N LEU A 134 9.62 5.78 -7.40
CA LEU A 134 8.91 6.38 -6.26
C LEU A 134 9.42 5.84 -4.92
N ALA A 135 9.69 4.54 -4.80
CA ALA A 135 10.26 3.95 -3.60
C ALA A 135 11.64 4.56 -3.25
N GLU A 136 12.50 4.76 -4.25
CA GLU A 136 13.82 5.41 -4.08
C GLU A 136 13.68 6.89 -3.73
N MET A 137 12.73 7.61 -4.33
CA MET A 137 12.44 9.01 -3.99
C MET A 137 11.94 9.15 -2.55
N GLU A 138 11.05 8.28 -2.10
CA GLU A 138 10.57 8.25 -0.71
C GLU A 138 11.69 7.93 0.27
N LEU A 139 12.59 7.03 -0.07
CA LEU A 139 13.75 6.68 0.74
C LEU A 139 14.76 7.85 0.83
N ALA A 140 15.00 8.54 -0.27
CA ALA A 140 15.86 9.73 -0.31
C ALA A 140 15.27 10.88 0.52
N GLY A 141 13.93 10.98 0.54
CA GLY A 141 13.20 12.03 1.22
C GLY A 141 13.36 13.40 0.57
N CYS A 142 12.75 14.39 1.20
CA CYS A 142 12.91 15.79 0.82
C CYS A 142 13.18 16.65 2.06
N ARG A 143 13.92 17.74 1.85
CA ARG A 143 14.16 18.69 2.92
C ARG A 143 12.92 19.54 3.18
N VAL A 144 12.46 19.55 4.43
CA VAL A 144 11.31 20.33 4.87
C VAL A 144 11.77 21.43 5.83
N ASP A 145 11.28 22.65 5.63
CA ASP A 145 11.42 23.74 6.59
C ASP A 145 10.34 23.59 7.67
N LYS A 146 10.75 23.03 8.81
CA LYS A 146 9.86 22.80 9.95
C LYS A 146 9.31 24.10 10.51
N GLY A 147 10.11 25.20 10.53
CA GLY A 147 9.68 26.50 11.02
C GLY A 147 8.55 27.07 10.16
N ALA A 148 8.72 27.04 8.84
CA ALA A 148 7.70 27.50 7.90
C ALA A 148 6.41 26.69 8.02
N LEU A 149 6.48 25.35 8.18
CA LEU A 149 5.32 24.51 8.37
C LEU A 149 4.56 24.79 9.68
N VAL A 150 5.28 25.01 10.79
CA VAL A 150 4.67 25.35 12.08
C VAL A 150 3.94 26.69 11.96
N SER A 151 4.62 27.74 11.47
CA SER A 151 4.01 29.06 11.30
C SER A 151 2.80 29.04 10.36
N PHE A 152 2.85 28.26 9.29
CA PHE A 152 1.71 28.09 8.39
C PHE A 152 0.55 27.35 9.06
N GLY A 153 0.84 26.30 9.86
CA GLY A 153 -0.16 25.58 10.65
C GLY A 153 -0.84 26.46 11.68
N GLU A 154 -0.10 27.32 12.40
CA GLU A 154 -0.63 28.29 13.35
C GLU A 154 -1.57 29.29 12.64
N MET A 155 -1.14 29.87 11.52
CA MET A 155 -1.96 30.79 10.72
C MET A 155 -3.26 30.13 10.22
N LEU A 156 -3.21 28.86 9.79
CA LEU A 156 -4.40 28.13 9.36
C LEU A 156 -5.36 27.85 10.52
N SER A 157 -4.81 27.47 11.68
CA SER A 157 -5.61 27.24 12.90
C SER A 157 -6.33 28.50 13.38
N GLU A 158 -5.63 29.63 13.39
CA GLU A 158 -6.23 30.93 13.73
C GLU A 158 -7.38 31.28 12.78
N LYS A 159 -7.17 31.12 11.47
CA LYS A 159 -8.22 31.38 10.47
C LYS A 159 -9.42 30.41 10.60
N ALA A 160 -9.14 29.13 10.84
CA ALA A 160 -10.21 28.13 11.02
C ALA A 160 -11.05 28.48 12.25
N ASN A 161 -10.40 28.77 13.40
CA ASN A 161 -11.09 29.16 14.62
C ASN A 161 -11.91 30.43 14.45
N ALA A 162 -11.37 31.44 13.74
CA ALA A 162 -12.10 32.67 13.48
C ALA A 162 -13.35 32.43 12.61
N LEU A 163 -13.24 31.57 11.60
CA LEU A 163 -14.39 31.20 10.75
C LEU A 163 -15.43 30.38 11.51
N GLU A 164 -15.00 29.47 12.35
CA GLU A 164 -15.87 28.68 13.22
C GLU A 164 -16.68 29.57 14.15
N GLN A 165 -16.04 30.53 14.82
CA GLN A 165 -16.71 31.51 15.68
C GLN A 165 -17.67 32.39 14.90
N ASP A 166 -17.35 32.82 13.68
CA ASP A 166 -18.24 33.59 12.83
C ASP A 166 -19.49 32.76 12.43
N ILE A 167 -19.30 31.48 12.13
CA ILE A 167 -20.41 30.55 11.83
C ILE A 167 -21.33 30.40 13.06
N TYR A 168 -20.81 30.14 14.26
CA TYR A 168 -21.59 30.01 15.48
C TYR A 168 -22.34 31.30 15.83
N SER A 169 -21.68 32.44 15.66
CA SER A 169 -22.29 33.72 15.87
C SER A 169 -23.49 33.98 14.94
N LYS A 170 -23.38 33.52 13.69
CA LYS A 170 -24.47 33.66 12.70
C LYS A 170 -25.59 32.63 12.90
N ALA A 171 -25.24 31.43 13.32
CA ALA A 171 -26.21 30.37 13.60
C ALA A 171 -26.98 30.59 14.92
N GLY A 172 -26.35 31.28 15.89
CA GLY A 172 -26.91 31.49 17.23
C GLY A 172 -26.69 30.30 18.19
N GLU A 173 -26.01 29.23 17.74
CA GLU A 173 -25.69 28.05 18.52
C GLU A 173 -24.41 27.40 18.01
N GLU A 174 -23.74 26.62 18.88
CA GLU A 174 -22.62 25.79 18.51
C GLU A 174 -23.14 24.42 18.03
N PHE A 175 -22.56 23.90 16.93
CA PHE A 175 -22.87 22.59 16.36
C PHE A 175 -21.62 21.99 15.73
N ASN A 176 -21.67 20.73 15.36
CA ASN A 176 -20.55 20.07 14.68
C ASN A 176 -20.46 20.50 13.22
N ILE A 177 -19.33 21.15 12.88
CA ILE A 177 -19.03 21.68 11.54
C ILE A 177 -18.24 20.63 10.74
#